data_3e20d0898f03919ae3dc875810955938
#
_entry.id   3e20d0898f03919ae3dc875810955938
#
_cell.length_a   1.000
_cell.length_b   1.000
_cell.length_c   1.000
_cell.angle_alpha   90.00
_cell.angle_beta   90.00
_cell.angle_gamma   90.00
#
_symmetry.space_group_name_H-M   'P 1'
#
loop_
_entity.id
_entity.type
_entity.pdbx_description
1 polymer ?
#
loop_
_entity_poly.entity_id
_entity_poly.type
_entity_poly.pdbx_seq_one_letter_code
_entity_poly.pdbx_strand_id
1 'polypeptide(L)'
;MKIRIDDTIYEGTGAEILEQLRLAAFDPTEFPDTESYLWQLRSNFIRMTDRDCVLPEHGLEEQARVLFGELAKIGALEVLENALREKGYTTGYSPQSKPLAQMGGLVATRSIGQFSTLYGAIEDMVVGLEAVLADGTVTRIKNVPRRAAGPDIRHIIIGNEGALCYITEVTVKIFKFTPENNLFYGYILEDMKTGFNILREIMVEGYRPSIARLYDAEDGTQHFTHFADGKCVLIFMAEGNPRIAKVTGEGIAEIVARYPQCQRVDSKLIETWFNNLNWGPDKVAAERVQILKTGNMGFTTEVSGCWSCIHEIYESVINRIRTEFPHADDITMLGGHSSHSYQNGTNMYFVYDYNVVDCKPEEEIDKYHNPLNKIICEETIRLGGSMVHHHGIGKHRVHWSKLEHGSAWTLLEGLKKQFDPNGIMNTGTIYPIEK
;
A
#
# COMPACT_ATOMS: atom_id res chain seq x y z
N MET A 1 -17.15 24.39 8.33
CA MET A 1 -15.74 24.79 8.12
C MET A 1 -15.72 26.11 7.38
N LYS A 2 -14.73 26.97 7.65
CA LYS A 2 -14.51 28.22 6.91
C LYS A 2 -13.11 28.21 6.35
N ILE A 3 -12.98 28.48 5.05
CA ILE A 3 -11.69 28.62 4.37
C ILE A 3 -11.66 30.01 3.71
N ARG A 4 -10.55 30.72 3.89
CA ARG A 4 -10.31 31.98 3.19
C ARG A 4 -9.28 31.72 2.08
N ILE A 5 -9.69 32.04 0.85
CA ILE A 5 -8.79 32.02 -0.31
C ILE A 5 -8.84 33.43 -0.91
N ASP A 6 -7.69 34.09 -0.94
CA ASP A 6 -7.59 35.51 -1.23
C ASP A 6 -8.51 36.34 -0.31
N ASP A 7 -9.40 37.17 -0.87
CA ASP A 7 -10.34 37.97 -0.11
C ASP A 7 -11.72 37.29 0.09
N THR A 8 -11.88 36.05 -0.38
CA THR A 8 -13.15 35.32 -0.33
C THR A 8 -13.15 34.28 0.78
N ILE A 9 -14.22 34.26 1.59
CA ILE A 9 -14.44 33.28 2.63
C ILE A 9 -15.46 32.25 2.13
N TYR A 10 -15.08 30.96 2.13
CA TYR A 10 -15.93 29.82 1.81
C TYR A 10 -16.31 29.11 3.10
N GLU A 11 -17.61 28.81 3.26
CA GLU A 11 -18.14 28.22 4.49
C GLU A 11 -19.05 27.04 4.18
N GLY A 12 -18.88 25.92 4.90
CA GLY A 12 -19.68 24.71 4.74
C GLY A 12 -18.90 23.44 5.11
N THR A 13 -19.42 22.30 4.67
CA THR A 13 -18.67 21.02 4.68
C THR A 13 -17.56 21.06 3.62
N GLY A 14 -16.59 20.14 3.69
CA GLY A 14 -15.52 20.06 2.68
C GLY A 14 -16.06 19.92 1.25
N ALA A 15 -17.14 19.14 1.06
CA ALA A 15 -17.77 18.96 -0.23
C ALA A 15 -18.48 20.25 -0.72
N GLU A 16 -19.16 20.96 0.16
CA GLU A 16 -19.83 22.23 -0.16
C GLU A 16 -18.82 23.32 -0.49
N ILE A 17 -17.70 23.38 0.22
CA ILE A 17 -16.63 24.33 -0.06
C ILE A 17 -15.98 24.03 -1.39
N LEU A 18 -15.71 22.77 -1.71
CA LEU A 18 -15.20 22.36 -3.03
C LEU A 18 -16.15 22.74 -4.16
N GLU A 19 -17.46 22.58 -3.96
CA GLU A 19 -18.47 22.98 -4.94
C GLU A 19 -18.55 24.51 -5.06
N GLN A 20 -18.46 25.26 -3.95
CA GLN A 20 -18.40 26.73 -3.98
C GLN A 20 -17.16 27.22 -4.72
N LEU A 21 -16.00 26.59 -4.48
CA LEU A 21 -14.75 26.91 -5.17
C LEU A 21 -14.85 26.58 -6.67
N ARG A 22 -15.47 25.45 -7.00
CA ARG A 22 -15.76 25.07 -8.38
C ARG A 22 -16.63 26.09 -9.09
N LEU A 23 -17.67 26.60 -8.43
CA LEU A 23 -18.60 27.58 -9.00
C LEU A 23 -18.01 29.00 -9.08
N ALA A 24 -17.14 29.38 -8.12
CA ALA A 24 -16.62 30.73 -8.01
C ALA A 24 -15.40 31.03 -8.90
N ALA A 25 -14.64 30.00 -9.26
CA ALA A 25 -13.35 30.17 -9.97
C ALA A 25 -13.21 29.23 -11.19
N PHE A 26 -14.24 28.46 -11.52
CA PHE A 26 -14.24 27.62 -12.68
C PHE A 26 -14.50 28.45 -13.94
N ASP A 27 -13.41 28.81 -14.63
CA ASP A 27 -13.50 29.23 -16.03
C ASP A 27 -13.32 28.00 -16.93
N PRO A 28 -14.41 27.55 -17.60
CA PRO A 28 -14.33 26.37 -18.46
C PRO A 28 -13.41 26.58 -19.68
N THR A 29 -12.96 27.81 -19.95
CA THR A 29 -11.96 28.10 -20.97
C THR A 29 -10.53 27.94 -20.48
N GLU A 30 -10.30 28.04 -19.17
CA GLU A 30 -8.99 27.89 -18.52
C GLU A 30 -8.74 26.44 -18.02
N PHE A 31 -9.81 25.73 -17.63
CA PHE A 31 -9.74 24.37 -17.09
C PHE A 31 -10.66 23.43 -17.86
N PRO A 32 -10.10 22.48 -18.63
CA PRO A 32 -10.91 21.57 -19.44
C PRO A 32 -11.73 20.56 -18.63
N ASP A 33 -11.43 20.39 -17.35
CA ASP A 33 -12.11 19.44 -16.46
C ASP A 33 -11.98 19.79 -14.97
N THR A 34 -12.84 19.18 -14.15
CA THR A 34 -12.87 19.36 -12.69
C THR A 34 -11.57 18.89 -12.00
N GLU A 35 -10.86 17.93 -12.60
CA GLU A 35 -9.62 17.39 -12.07
C GLU A 35 -8.47 18.40 -12.18
N SER A 36 -8.35 19.07 -13.31
CA SER A 36 -7.38 20.16 -13.55
C SER A 36 -7.59 21.31 -12.57
N TYR A 37 -8.84 21.62 -12.24
CA TYR A 37 -9.19 22.64 -11.28
C TYR A 37 -8.89 22.24 -9.84
N LEU A 38 -9.23 21.04 -9.42
CA LEU A 38 -8.85 20.49 -8.11
C LEU A 38 -7.32 20.44 -7.95
N TRP A 39 -6.63 20.19 -9.06
CA TRP A 39 -5.17 20.24 -9.10
C TRP A 39 -4.63 21.65 -8.83
N GLN A 40 -5.21 22.68 -9.44
CA GLN A 40 -4.76 24.06 -9.22
C GLN A 40 -5.06 24.52 -7.79
N LEU A 41 -6.21 24.13 -7.22
CA LEU A 41 -6.51 24.36 -5.82
C LEU A 41 -5.47 23.71 -4.90
N ARG A 42 -5.09 22.47 -5.17
CA ARG A 42 -4.03 21.76 -4.43
C ARG A 42 -2.69 22.48 -4.58
N SER A 43 -2.35 22.91 -5.79
CA SER A 43 -1.12 23.65 -6.07
C SER A 43 -1.09 25.04 -5.40
N ASN A 44 -2.18 25.77 -5.43
CA ASN A 44 -2.31 27.04 -4.74
C ASN A 44 -2.24 26.87 -3.22
N PHE A 45 -2.84 25.81 -2.69
CA PHE A 45 -2.76 25.48 -1.26
C PHE A 45 -1.34 25.15 -0.83
N ILE A 46 -0.58 24.39 -1.64
CA ILE A 46 0.84 24.09 -1.40
C ILE A 46 1.67 25.38 -1.45
N ARG A 47 1.41 26.30 -2.39
CA ARG A 47 2.04 27.61 -2.45
C ARG A 47 1.73 28.47 -1.21
N MET A 48 0.51 28.36 -0.68
CA MET A 48 0.12 29.06 0.55
C MET A 48 0.78 28.49 1.81
N THR A 49 1.23 27.24 1.78
CA THR A 49 2.01 26.61 2.87
C THR A 49 3.52 26.78 2.69
N ASP A 50 3.98 27.41 1.59
CA ASP A 50 5.40 27.63 1.33
C ASP A 50 5.90 28.93 1.97
N ARG A 51 7.06 28.87 2.49
CA ARG A 51 8.06 29.68 3.18
C ARG A 51 7.79 31.14 3.55
N ASP A 52 7.11 31.90 2.71
CA ASP A 52 6.81 33.31 2.96
C ASP A 52 5.43 33.51 3.60
N CYS A 53 4.65 32.47 3.70
CA CYS A 53 3.52 32.44 4.58
C CYS A 53 4.03 32.21 6.00
N VAL A 54 4.40 33.26 6.70
CA VAL A 54 4.25 33.30 8.14
C VAL A 54 2.78 33.01 8.38
N LEU A 55 2.47 31.70 8.64
CA LEU A 55 1.12 31.27 8.97
C LEU A 55 0.66 32.12 10.14
N PRO A 56 -0.27 33.06 9.95
CA PRO A 56 -0.79 33.79 11.07
C PRO A 56 -1.58 32.77 11.89
N GLU A 57 -1.01 32.39 13.02
CA GLU A 57 -1.66 31.72 14.14
C GLU A 57 -2.56 30.53 13.78
N HIS A 58 -2.09 29.33 14.07
CA HIS A 58 -2.77 28.04 14.38
C HIS A 58 -4.08 27.63 13.64
N GLY A 59 -4.77 28.50 12.94
CA GLY A 59 -6.06 28.22 12.30
C GLY A 59 -5.97 27.57 10.93
N LEU A 60 -4.98 27.93 10.11
CA LEU A 60 -4.86 27.45 8.73
C LEU A 60 -4.35 26.02 8.66
N GLU A 61 -3.46 25.63 9.56
CA GLU A 61 -2.91 24.26 9.63
C GLU A 61 -4.02 23.25 9.98
N GLU A 62 -4.89 23.60 10.92
CA GLU A 62 -6.05 22.79 11.27
C GLU A 62 -7.08 22.75 10.14
N GLN A 63 -7.36 23.87 9.50
CA GLN A 63 -8.27 23.94 8.35
C GLN A 63 -7.73 23.12 7.17
N ALA A 64 -6.43 23.19 6.90
CA ALA A 64 -5.76 22.37 5.91
C ALA A 64 -5.89 20.89 6.22
N ARG A 65 -5.60 20.48 7.45
CA ARG A 65 -5.70 19.10 7.89
C ARG A 65 -7.13 18.57 7.76
N VAL A 66 -8.13 19.38 8.11
CA VAL A 66 -9.55 19.03 7.95
C VAL A 66 -9.92 18.91 6.48
N LEU A 67 -9.50 19.88 5.63
CA LEU A 67 -9.76 19.81 4.19
C LEU A 67 -9.12 18.58 3.55
N PHE A 68 -7.86 18.29 3.83
CA PHE A 68 -7.19 17.08 3.35
C PHE A 68 -7.84 15.82 3.91
N GLY A 69 -8.32 15.83 5.16
CA GLY A 69 -9.09 14.75 5.74
C GLY A 69 -10.42 14.50 5.01
N GLU A 70 -11.13 15.55 4.62
CA GLU A 70 -12.36 15.42 3.82
C GLU A 70 -12.08 14.98 2.38
N LEU A 71 -11.03 15.50 1.75
CA LEU A 71 -10.60 15.03 0.43
C LEU A 71 -10.14 13.57 0.44
N ALA A 72 -9.49 13.13 1.51
CA ALA A 72 -9.10 11.73 1.68
C ALA A 72 -10.29 10.78 1.79
N LYS A 73 -11.45 11.24 2.26
CA LYS A 73 -12.68 10.45 2.32
C LYS A 73 -13.29 10.15 0.94
N ILE A 74 -12.92 10.89 -0.09
CA ILE A 74 -13.47 10.75 -1.44
C ILE A 74 -12.86 9.58 -2.21
N GLY A 75 -11.70 9.04 -1.77
CA GLY A 75 -11.08 7.86 -2.37
C GLY A 75 -10.90 7.94 -3.89
N ALA A 76 -9.99 8.79 -4.38
CA ALA A 76 -9.84 9.05 -5.83
C ALA A 76 -9.65 7.76 -6.68
N LEU A 77 -9.03 6.73 -6.12
CA LEU A 77 -8.91 5.43 -6.80
C LEU A 77 -10.27 4.75 -6.96
N GLU A 78 -11.14 4.80 -5.97
CA GLU A 78 -12.48 4.19 -6.08
C GLU A 78 -13.35 4.91 -7.09
N VAL A 79 -13.28 6.24 -7.14
CA VAL A 79 -13.98 7.05 -8.15
C VAL A 79 -13.51 6.69 -9.55
N LEU A 80 -12.20 6.59 -9.76
CA LEU A 80 -11.60 6.16 -11.03
C LEU A 80 -12.07 4.76 -11.43
N GLU A 81 -12.01 3.79 -10.51
CA GLU A 81 -12.43 2.41 -10.76
C GLU A 81 -13.91 2.32 -11.15
N ASN A 82 -14.79 3.06 -10.45
CA ASN A 82 -16.22 3.08 -10.76
C ASN A 82 -16.47 3.64 -12.16
N ALA A 83 -15.85 4.76 -12.51
CA ALA A 83 -15.97 5.37 -13.84
C ALA A 83 -15.42 4.45 -14.97
N LEU A 84 -14.36 3.71 -14.70
CA LEU A 84 -13.79 2.74 -15.65
C LEU A 84 -14.71 1.53 -15.82
N ARG A 85 -15.28 1.00 -14.73
CA ARG A 85 -16.18 -0.17 -14.75
C ARG A 85 -17.45 0.08 -15.55
N GLU A 86 -18.01 1.28 -15.49
CA GLU A 86 -19.14 1.70 -16.35
C GLU A 86 -18.80 1.57 -17.84
N LYS A 87 -17.52 1.68 -18.20
CA LYS A 87 -17.02 1.55 -19.57
C LYS A 87 -16.45 0.15 -19.89
N GLY A 88 -16.55 -0.79 -18.95
CA GLY A 88 -16.03 -2.15 -19.09
C GLY A 88 -14.52 -2.27 -18.90
N TYR A 89 -13.90 -1.34 -18.15
CA TYR A 89 -12.47 -1.33 -17.85
C TYR A 89 -12.19 -1.32 -16.35
N THR A 90 -10.93 -1.59 -15.99
CA THR A 90 -10.37 -1.50 -14.63
C THR A 90 -8.91 -1.12 -14.72
N THR A 91 -8.36 -0.53 -13.68
CA THR A 91 -6.90 -0.40 -13.53
C THR A 91 -6.26 -1.75 -13.17
N GLY A 92 -7.03 -2.72 -12.70
CA GLY A 92 -6.49 -3.95 -12.09
C GLY A 92 -5.78 -3.70 -10.76
N TYR A 93 -5.79 -2.46 -10.28
CA TYR A 93 -5.11 -2.04 -9.07
C TYR A 93 -6.12 -1.87 -7.93
N SER A 94 -6.08 -2.78 -6.95
CA SER A 94 -7.06 -2.83 -5.88
C SER A 94 -6.41 -3.06 -4.51
N PRO A 95 -5.80 -2.04 -3.89
CA PRO A 95 -5.36 -2.13 -2.51
C PRO A 95 -6.59 -2.24 -1.58
N GLN A 96 -6.40 -2.80 -0.39
CA GLN A 96 -7.49 -2.86 0.61
C GLN A 96 -8.03 -1.48 0.98
N SER A 97 -7.14 -0.47 0.96
CA SER A 97 -7.46 0.94 1.19
C SER A 97 -8.12 1.67 -0.01
N LYS A 98 -8.46 0.97 -1.09
CA LYS A 98 -9.03 1.57 -2.31
C LYS A 98 -10.09 2.64 -2.03
N PRO A 99 -11.06 2.43 -1.10
CA PRO A 99 -12.09 3.43 -0.82
C PRO A 99 -11.58 4.74 -0.20
N LEU A 100 -10.35 4.75 0.31
CA LEU A 100 -9.73 5.88 1.01
C LEU A 100 -8.51 6.44 0.28
N ALA A 101 -8.00 5.74 -0.73
CA ALA A 101 -6.70 5.99 -1.32
C ALA A 101 -6.73 7.11 -2.37
N GLN A 102 -5.70 7.97 -2.31
CA GLN A 102 -5.41 9.01 -3.30
C GLN A 102 -4.34 8.53 -4.27
N MET A 103 -4.51 8.79 -5.58
CA MET A 103 -3.58 8.29 -6.61
C MET A 103 -2.13 8.77 -6.41
N GLY A 104 -1.92 10.05 -6.11
CA GLY A 104 -0.59 10.59 -5.84
C GLY A 104 0.10 9.93 -4.64
N GLY A 105 -0.65 9.67 -3.56
CA GLY A 105 -0.16 8.95 -2.38
C GLY A 105 0.24 7.50 -2.68
N LEU A 106 -0.58 6.78 -3.45
CA LEU A 106 -0.30 5.41 -3.87
C LEU A 106 1.00 5.32 -4.69
N VAL A 107 1.20 6.27 -5.61
CA VAL A 107 2.43 6.34 -6.41
C VAL A 107 3.63 6.73 -5.53
N ALA A 108 3.45 7.70 -4.64
CA ALA A 108 4.51 8.17 -3.75
C ALA A 108 5.00 7.09 -2.76
N THR A 109 4.16 6.14 -2.37
CA THR A 109 4.54 5.04 -1.47
C THR A 109 4.93 3.75 -2.19
N ARG A 110 4.94 3.70 -3.53
CA ARG A 110 5.06 2.44 -4.30
C ARG A 110 4.06 1.39 -3.85
N SER A 111 2.85 1.83 -3.55
CA SER A 111 1.80 0.96 -3.06
C SER A 111 1.45 -0.16 -4.04
N ILE A 112 0.85 -1.24 -3.55
CA ILE A 112 0.50 -2.40 -4.36
C ILE A 112 -0.97 -2.77 -4.19
N GLY A 113 -1.57 -3.31 -5.25
CA GLY A 113 -2.93 -3.85 -5.24
C GLY A 113 -2.93 -5.36 -5.05
N GLN A 114 -4.07 -5.89 -4.59
CA GLN A 114 -4.25 -7.32 -4.32
C GLN A 114 -4.10 -8.21 -5.55
N PHE A 115 -4.25 -7.63 -6.75
CA PHE A 115 -4.16 -8.35 -8.03
C PHE A 115 -2.79 -8.21 -8.69
N SER A 116 -1.78 -7.83 -7.92
CA SER A 116 -0.43 -7.52 -8.41
C SER A 116 0.29 -8.68 -9.08
N THR A 117 -0.03 -9.92 -8.73
CA THR A 117 0.56 -11.11 -9.36
C THR A 117 0.22 -11.17 -10.86
N LEU A 118 -0.95 -10.67 -11.26
CA LEU A 118 -1.36 -10.54 -12.66
C LEU A 118 -0.99 -9.19 -13.26
N TYR A 119 -1.36 -8.10 -12.60
CA TYR A 119 -1.31 -6.75 -13.19
C TYR A 119 -0.02 -5.98 -12.87
N GLY A 120 0.74 -6.43 -11.88
CA GLY A 120 1.90 -5.71 -11.36
C GLY A 120 1.55 -4.73 -10.24
N ALA A 121 2.56 -3.99 -9.77
CA ALA A 121 2.43 -2.94 -8.77
C ALA A 121 2.20 -1.56 -9.43
N ILE A 122 2.09 -0.51 -8.64
CA ILE A 122 1.81 0.84 -9.17
C ILE A 122 2.90 1.31 -10.15
N GLU A 123 4.16 0.93 -9.94
CA GLU A 123 5.27 1.24 -10.85
C GLU A 123 5.15 0.59 -12.23
N ASP A 124 4.49 -0.56 -12.32
CA ASP A 124 4.20 -1.24 -13.59
C ASP A 124 3.01 -0.60 -14.31
N MET A 125 2.13 0.05 -13.58
CA MET A 125 0.89 0.66 -14.09
C MET A 125 1.10 2.09 -14.56
N VAL A 126 1.90 2.89 -13.85
CA VAL A 126 2.14 4.30 -14.17
C VAL A 126 2.92 4.43 -15.48
N VAL A 127 2.33 5.10 -16.45
CA VAL A 127 2.93 5.34 -17.77
C VAL A 127 3.36 6.79 -17.98
N GLY A 128 2.77 7.72 -17.25
CA GLY A 128 3.11 9.13 -17.23
C GLY A 128 2.73 9.76 -15.91
N LEU A 129 3.35 10.87 -15.55
CA LEU A 129 3.04 11.61 -14.34
C LEU A 129 3.49 13.07 -14.44
N GLU A 130 2.90 13.90 -13.60
CA GLU A 130 3.36 15.24 -13.30
C GLU A 130 3.71 15.34 -11.83
N ALA A 131 4.76 16.10 -11.52
CA ALA A 131 5.17 16.36 -10.14
C ALA A 131 5.68 17.80 -9.98
N VAL A 132 5.52 18.34 -8.79
CA VAL A 132 6.06 19.64 -8.39
C VAL A 132 7.26 19.42 -7.47
N LEU A 133 8.39 20.00 -7.83
CA LEU A 133 9.62 19.95 -7.07
C LEU A 133 9.61 20.96 -5.91
N ALA A 134 10.59 20.86 -5.00
CA ALA A 134 10.70 21.74 -3.85
C ALA A 134 10.87 23.23 -4.18
N ASP A 135 11.38 23.56 -5.36
CA ASP A 135 11.53 24.93 -5.88
C ASP A 135 10.28 25.46 -6.61
N GLY A 136 9.21 24.66 -6.67
CA GLY A 136 7.99 24.98 -7.41
C GLY A 136 8.02 24.62 -8.90
N THR A 137 9.12 24.04 -9.39
CA THR A 137 9.20 23.60 -10.79
C THR A 137 8.24 22.46 -11.05
N VAL A 138 7.35 22.62 -12.05
CA VAL A 138 6.46 21.56 -12.54
C VAL A 138 7.20 20.72 -13.57
N THR A 139 7.32 19.43 -13.30
CA THR A 139 7.95 18.47 -14.20
C THR A 139 6.93 17.46 -14.72
N ARG A 140 6.98 17.15 -16.03
CA ARG A 140 6.07 16.20 -16.68
C ARG A 140 6.83 15.07 -17.36
N ILE A 141 6.44 13.85 -17.07
CA ILE A 141 6.97 12.65 -17.71
C ILE A 141 5.95 12.14 -18.70
N LYS A 142 6.37 12.12 -19.98
CA LYS A 142 5.50 11.77 -21.12
C LYS A 142 4.88 10.38 -20.93
N ASN A 143 3.58 10.29 -21.22
CA ASN A 143 2.87 9.05 -21.41
C ASN A 143 3.24 8.42 -22.76
N VAL A 144 4.15 7.47 -22.71
CA VAL A 144 4.56 6.66 -23.88
C VAL A 144 4.78 5.21 -23.45
N PRO A 145 4.55 4.21 -24.33
CA PRO A 145 4.67 2.80 -23.97
C PRO A 145 6.07 2.41 -23.44
N ARG A 146 7.11 3.02 -24.02
CA ARG A 146 8.51 2.78 -23.64
C ARG A 146 9.39 3.94 -24.11
N ARG A 147 10.40 4.24 -23.29
CA ARG A 147 11.40 5.27 -23.60
C ARG A 147 12.79 4.75 -23.24
N ALA A 148 13.74 4.85 -24.18
CA ALA A 148 15.14 4.49 -23.99
C ALA A 148 16.06 5.73 -24.08
N ALA A 149 15.58 6.87 -23.55
CA ALA A 149 16.31 8.14 -23.55
C ALA A 149 16.94 8.38 -22.16
N GLY A 150 17.88 7.52 -21.77
CA GLY A 150 18.53 7.52 -20.47
C GLY A 150 17.74 6.76 -19.37
N PRO A 151 18.12 6.95 -18.10
CA PRO A 151 17.41 6.36 -16.97
C PRO A 151 15.92 6.74 -16.92
N ASP A 152 15.09 5.84 -16.42
CA ASP A 152 13.67 6.12 -16.29
C ASP A 152 13.39 6.97 -15.05
N ILE A 153 13.19 8.25 -15.27
CA ILE A 153 12.95 9.25 -14.21
C ILE A 153 11.64 8.97 -13.43
N ARG A 154 10.68 8.25 -14.01
CA ARG A 154 9.48 7.84 -13.27
C ARG A 154 9.85 7.09 -11.99
N HIS A 155 10.82 6.17 -12.06
CA HIS A 155 11.26 5.38 -10.91
C HIS A 155 12.02 6.16 -9.84
N ILE A 156 12.44 7.40 -10.11
CA ILE A 156 12.95 8.32 -9.09
C ILE A 156 11.79 8.97 -8.33
N ILE A 157 10.69 9.26 -9.04
CA ILE A 157 9.51 9.91 -8.47
C ILE A 157 8.60 8.89 -7.77
N ILE A 158 8.39 7.72 -8.36
CA ILE A 158 7.60 6.64 -7.75
C ILE A 158 8.31 6.13 -6.49
N GLY A 159 7.64 6.18 -5.36
CA GLY A 159 8.20 5.74 -4.07
C GLY A 159 8.98 6.83 -3.33
N ASN A 160 8.87 8.09 -3.74
CA ASN A 160 9.56 9.20 -3.08
C ASN A 160 8.95 9.60 -1.71
N GLU A 161 7.79 9.09 -1.36
CA GLU A 161 7.05 9.36 -0.11
C GLU A 161 6.91 10.88 0.20
N GLY A 162 6.89 11.73 -0.82
CA GLY A 162 6.88 13.18 -0.68
C GLY A 162 8.22 13.80 -0.29
N ALA A 163 9.29 13.00 -0.17
CA ALA A 163 10.61 13.50 0.23
C ALA A 163 11.39 14.21 -0.88
N LEU A 164 11.00 14.01 -2.14
CA LEU A 164 11.65 14.62 -3.31
C LEU A 164 10.74 15.59 -4.06
N CYS A 165 9.46 15.27 -4.16
CA CYS A 165 8.48 16.04 -4.92
C CYS A 165 7.06 15.71 -4.49
N TYR A 166 6.10 16.50 -4.98
CA TYR A 166 4.67 16.27 -4.82
C TYR A 166 4.06 15.84 -6.16
N ILE A 167 3.38 14.68 -6.19
CA ILE A 167 2.78 14.12 -7.41
C ILE A 167 1.39 14.71 -7.59
N THR A 168 1.13 15.31 -8.75
CA THR A 168 -0.09 16.07 -9.05
C THR A 168 -0.98 15.40 -10.10
N GLU A 169 -0.38 14.69 -11.06
CA GLU A 169 -1.11 13.96 -12.10
C GLU A 169 -0.47 12.58 -12.32
N VAL A 170 -1.31 11.58 -12.55
CA VAL A 170 -0.87 10.21 -12.83
C VAL A 170 -1.66 9.65 -14.00
N THR A 171 -0.95 9.14 -15.00
CA THR A 171 -1.54 8.35 -16.09
C THR A 171 -1.22 6.88 -15.88
N VAL A 172 -2.26 6.03 -15.81
CA VAL A 172 -2.14 4.59 -15.58
C VAL A 172 -2.65 3.77 -16.76
N LYS A 173 -2.15 2.54 -16.88
CA LYS A 173 -2.71 1.53 -17.79
C LYS A 173 -4.10 1.12 -17.32
N ILE A 174 -4.94 0.71 -18.26
CA ILE A 174 -6.25 0.12 -17.98
C ILE A 174 -6.39 -1.22 -18.71
N PHE A 175 -7.22 -2.09 -18.16
CA PHE A 175 -7.47 -3.45 -18.65
C PHE A 175 -8.98 -3.67 -18.79
N LYS A 176 -9.39 -4.70 -19.53
CA LYS A 176 -10.80 -5.08 -19.57
C LYS A 176 -11.27 -5.63 -18.22
N PHE A 177 -12.43 -5.20 -17.79
CA PHE A 177 -13.08 -5.67 -16.59
C PHE A 177 -14.07 -6.79 -16.96
N THR A 178 -13.79 -8.02 -16.52
CA THR A 178 -14.56 -9.23 -16.86
C THR A 178 -14.76 -10.12 -15.62
N PRO A 179 -15.44 -9.61 -14.56
CA PRO A 179 -15.59 -10.31 -13.28
C PRO A 179 -16.37 -11.64 -13.42
N GLU A 180 -17.18 -11.80 -14.46
CA GLU A 180 -17.91 -13.02 -14.78
C GLU A 180 -16.98 -14.21 -15.09
N ASN A 181 -15.71 -13.96 -15.39
CA ASN A 181 -14.71 -14.98 -15.68
C ASN A 181 -13.83 -15.36 -14.49
N ASN A 182 -14.11 -14.80 -13.30
CA ASN A 182 -13.31 -15.06 -12.11
C ASN A 182 -13.49 -16.50 -11.65
N LEU A 183 -12.36 -17.18 -11.45
CA LEU A 183 -12.32 -18.56 -10.95
C LEU A 183 -11.54 -18.59 -9.62
N PHE A 184 -12.17 -19.13 -8.58
CA PHE A 184 -11.62 -19.17 -7.23
C PHE A 184 -11.12 -20.56 -6.85
N TYR A 185 -9.98 -20.60 -6.18
CA TYR A 185 -9.33 -21.81 -5.70
C TYR A 185 -8.84 -21.60 -4.28
N GLY A 186 -9.09 -22.57 -3.40
CA GLY A 186 -8.59 -22.58 -2.04
C GLY A 186 -8.07 -23.95 -1.65
N TYR A 187 -7.04 -23.97 -0.81
CA TYR A 187 -6.41 -25.18 -0.32
C TYR A 187 -6.00 -25.01 1.14
N ILE A 188 -6.17 -26.07 1.92
CA ILE A 188 -5.67 -26.19 3.29
C ILE A 188 -4.33 -26.91 3.24
N LEU A 189 -3.34 -26.40 4.00
CA LEU A 189 -1.98 -26.90 4.09
C LEU A 189 -1.58 -27.10 5.55
N GLU A 190 -0.57 -27.95 5.79
CA GLU A 190 -0.01 -28.13 7.14
C GLU A 190 1.04 -27.06 7.50
N ASP A 191 1.78 -26.52 6.52
CA ASP A 191 2.90 -25.64 6.77
C ASP A 191 3.14 -24.60 5.66
N MET A 192 3.78 -23.49 6.05
CA MET A 192 4.11 -22.37 5.16
C MET A 192 5.12 -22.74 4.07
N LYS A 193 6.07 -23.65 4.36
CA LYS A 193 7.10 -24.08 3.40
C LYS A 193 6.48 -24.71 2.16
N THR A 194 5.52 -25.61 2.38
CA THR A 194 4.72 -26.23 1.30
C THR A 194 4.02 -25.14 0.47
N GLY A 195 3.40 -24.16 1.13
CA GLY A 195 2.74 -23.04 0.47
C GLY A 195 3.69 -22.19 -0.37
N PHE A 196 4.86 -21.84 0.15
CA PHE A 196 5.88 -21.10 -0.61
C PHE A 196 6.41 -21.88 -1.81
N ASN A 197 6.58 -23.21 -1.68
CA ASN A 197 7.01 -24.04 -2.80
C ASN A 197 5.96 -24.05 -3.92
N ILE A 198 4.67 -24.18 -3.58
CA ILE A 198 3.58 -24.15 -4.55
C ILE A 198 3.52 -22.78 -5.24
N LEU A 199 3.58 -21.68 -4.48
CA LEU A 199 3.59 -20.32 -5.04
C LEU A 199 4.76 -20.14 -6.02
N ARG A 200 5.96 -20.59 -5.63
CA ARG A 200 7.14 -20.52 -6.48
C ARG A 200 6.96 -21.32 -7.78
N GLU A 201 6.46 -22.55 -7.72
CA GLU A 201 6.24 -23.38 -8.92
C GLU A 201 5.25 -22.70 -9.86
N ILE A 202 4.12 -22.20 -9.34
CA ILE A 202 3.12 -21.48 -10.14
C ILE A 202 3.74 -20.29 -10.87
N MET A 203 4.55 -19.48 -10.16
CA MET A 203 5.18 -18.30 -10.73
C MET A 203 6.26 -18.64 -11.75
N VAL A 204 7.06 -19.68 -11.50
CA VAL A 204 8.15 -20.13 -12.40
C VAL A 204 7.59 -20.78 -13.67
N GLU A 205 6.49 -21.54 -13.57
CA GLU A 205 5.77 -22.12 -14.71
C GLU A 205 5.07 -21.04 -15.57
N GLY A 206 5.02 -19.78 -15.07
CA GLY A 206 4.48 -18.64 -15.81
C GLY A 206 2.98 -18.40 -15.63
N TYR A 207 2.31 -19.17 -14.76
CA TYR A 207 0.92 -18.88 -14.41
C TYR A 207 0.83 -17.61 -13.56
N ARG A 208 -0.18 -16.78 -13.86
CA ARG A 208 -0.37 -15.49 -13.17
C ARG A 208 -1.81 -15.36 -12.69
N PRO A 209 -2.16 -16.01 -11.57
CA PRO A 209 -3.42 -15.69 -10.90
C PRO A 209 -3.42 -14.24 -10.47
N SER A 210 -4.57 -13.57 -10.47
CA SER A 210 -4.65 -12.19 -9.96
C SER A 210 -4.46 -12.15 -8.44
N ILE A 211 -5.03 -13.11 -7.72
CA ILE A 211 -4.77 -13.33 -6.30
C ILE A 211 -3.93 -14.60 -6.14
N ALA A 212 -2.86 -14.48 -5.34
CA ALA A 212 -2.04 -15.58 -4.85
C ALA A 212 -1.68 -15.28 -3.39
N ARG A 213 -2.41 -15.88 -2.45
CA ARG A 213 -2.27 -15.62 -1.01
C ARG A 213 -2.01 -16.89 -0.22
N LEU A 214 -1.08 -16.80 0.71
CA LEU A 214 -0.73 -17.86 1.64
C LEU A 214 -0.79 -17.33 3.06
N TYR A 215 -1.65 -17.88 3.88
CA TYR A 215 -1.81 -17.58 5.30
C TYR A 215 -1.21 -18.70 6.15
N ASP A 216 -0.52 -18.32 7.22
CA ASP A 216 -0.15 -19.30 8.25
C ASP A 216 -1.37 -19.70 9.11
N ALA A 217 -1.16 -20.60 10.06
CA ALA A 217 -2.25 -21.12 10.87
C ALA A 217 -2.87 -20.06 11.80
N GLU A 218 -2.05 -19.17 12.34
CA GLU A 218 -2.48 -18.13 13.28
C GLU A 218 -3.31 -17.04 12.57
N ASP A 219 -2.77 -16.45 11.50
CA ASP A 219 -3.48 -15.45 10.72
C ASP A 219 -4.65 -16.07 9.95
N GLY A 220 -4.48 -17.30 9.43
CA GLY A 220 -5.53 -18.07 8.80
C GLY A 220 -6.73 -18.29 9.71
N THR A 221 -6.52 -18.56 10.99
CA THR A 221 -7.58 -18.72 11.98
C THR A 221 -8.43 -17.47 12.13
N GLN A 222 -7.84 -16.26 12.04
CA GLN A 222 -8.61 -15.00 12.09
C GLN A 222 -9.66 -14.88 10.96
N HIS A 223 -9.39 -15.48 9.81
CA HIS A 223 -10.20 -15.34 8.60
C HIS A 223 -11.01 -16.57 8.23
N PHE A 224 -10.53 -17.77 8.55
CA PHE A 224 -10.99 -19.03 7.99
C PHE A 224 -11.35 -20.11 9.01
N THR A 225 -11.57 -19.75 10.29
CA THR A 225 -11.94 -20.69 11.38
C THR A 225 -13.04 -21.67 10.98
N HIS A 226 -14.00 -21.21 10.18
CA HIS A 226 -15.15 -22.02 9.78
C HIS A 226 -14.82 -23.19 8.83
N PHE A 227 -13.59 -23.26 8.25
CA PHE A 227 -13.16 -24.38 7.43
C PHE A 227 -11.68 -24.77 7.56
N ALA A 228 -10.84 -23.96 8.18
CA ALA A 228 -9.39 -24.16 8.25
C ALA A 228 -8.80 -23.75 9.61
N ASP A 229 -9.46 -24.12 10.71
CA ASP A 229 -9.01 -23.82 12.06
C ASP A 229 -7.63 -24.45 12.35
N GLY A 230 -6.66 -23.61 12.75
CA GLY A 230 -5.30 -24.03 13.07
C GLY A 230 -4.49 -24.57 11.87
N LYS A 231 -4.86 -24.23 10.63
CA LYS A 231 -4.17 -24.68 9.40
C LYS A 231 -3.77 -23.49 8.53
N CYS A 232 -2.72 -23.70 7.72
CA CYS A 232 -2.37 -22.77 6.67
C CYS A 232 -3.39 -22.80 5.53
N VAL A 233 -3.62 -21.66 4.89
CA VAL A 233 -4.58 -21.52 3.78
C VAL A 233 -3.90 -20.89 2.58
N LEU A 234 -4.08 -21.52 1.41
CA LEU A 234 -3.57 -21.02 0.14
C LEU A 234 -4.75 -20.68 -0.78
N ILE A 235 -4.78 -19.45 -1.29
CA ILE A 235 -5.89 -18.90 -2.07
C ILE A 235 -5.40 -18.38 -3.41
N PHE A 236 -6.17 -18.67 -4.47
CA PHE A 236 -5.94 -18.13 -5.80
C PHE A 236 -7.23 -17.63 -6.43
N MET A 237 -7.09 -16.60 -7.27
CA MET A 237 -8.09 -16.17 -8.22
C MET A 237 -7.47 -16.06 -9.61
N ALA A 238 -8.06 -16.69 -10.60
CA ALA A 238 -7.74 -16.51 -12.01
C ALA A 238 -8.84 -15.69 -12.66
N GLU A 239 -8.49 -14.68 -13.46
CA GLU A 239 -9.43 -13.75 -14.09
C GLU A 239 -9.03 -13.33 -15.49
N GLY A 240 -9.83 -12.49 -16.13
CA GLY A 240 -9.58 -11.90 -17.43
C GLY A 240 -10.21 -12.68 -18.59
N ASN A 241 -9.46 -12.90 -19.68
CA ASN A 241 -9.98 -13.69 -20.80
C ASN A 241 -10.35 -15.10 -20.33
N PRO A 242 -11.55 -15.63 -20.65
CA PRO A 242 -12.03 -16.91 -20.09
C PRO A 242 -11.13 -18.10 -20.42
N ARG A 243 -10.46 -18.10 -21.57
CA ARG A 243 -9.50 -19.17 -21.92
C ARG A 243 -8.23 -19.09 -21.05
N ILE A 244 -7.74 -17.87 -20.82
CA ILE A 244 -6.54 -17.65 -20.00
C ILE A 244 -6.86 -17.98 -18.54
N ALA A 245 -7.98 -17.47 -18.01
CA ALA A 245 -8.41 -17.77 -16.65
C ALA A 245 -8.55 -19.29 -16.41
N LYS A 246 -9.17 -20.01 -17.37
CA LYS A 246 -9.32 -21.47 -17.30
C LYS A 246 -7.97 -22.18 -17.26
N VAL A 247 -7.08 -21.89 -18.22
CA VAL A 247 -5.74 -22.54 -18.29
C VAL A 247 -4.91 -22.22 -17.05
N THR A 248 -4.97 -20.96 -16.54
CA THR A 248 -4.29 -20.59 -15.30
C THR A 248 -4.81 -21.41 -14.12
N GLY A 249 -6.13 -21.56 -13.99
CA GLY A 249 -6.73 -22.37 -12.92
C GLY A 249 -6.43 -23.85 -13.02
N GLU A 250 -6.43 -24.42 -14.22
CA GLU A 250 -6.05 -25.82 -14.47
C GLU A 250 -4.58 -26.05 -14.10
N GLY A 251 -3.66 -25.17 -14.52
CA GLY A 251 -2.24 -25.25 -14.16
C GLY A 251 -1.98 -25.13 -12.65
N ILE A 252 -2.69 -24.24 -11.97
CA ILE A 252 -2.63 -24.17 -10.50
C ILE A 252 -3.05 -25.50 -9.88
N ALA A 253 -4.17 -26.06 -10.31
CA ALA A 253 -4.67 -27.33 -9.78
C ALA A 253 -3.71 -28.50 -10.05
N GLU A 254 -3.08 -28.56 -11.22
CA GLU A 254 -2.07 -29.54 -11.57
C GLU A 254 -0.82 -29.44 -10.69
N ILE A 255 -0.35 -28.22 -10.42
CA ILE A 255 0.80 -28.00 -9.53
C ILE A 255 0.47 -28.41 -8.10
N VAL A 256 -0.68 -27.98 -7.57
CA VAL A 256 -1.08 -28.34 -6.20
C VAL A 256 -1.28 -29.85 -6.05
N ALA A 257 -1.75 -30.54 -7.08
CA ALA A 257 -1.90 -32.01 -7.07
C ALA A 257 -0.56 -32.76 -6.88
N ARG A 258 0.58 -32.12 -7.10
CA ARG A 258 1.91 -32.69 -6.78
C ARG A 258 2.16 -32.77 -5.26
N TYR A 259 1.34 -32.10 -4.46
CA TYR A 259 1.41 -31.99 -3.00
C TYR A 259 0.18 -32.68 -2.38
N PRO A 260 0.20 -33.99 -2.20
CA PRO A 260 -0.98 -34.78 -1.79
C PRO A 260 -1.50 -34.47 -0.39
N GLN A 261 -0.69 -33.76 0.44
CA GLN A 261 -1.11 -33.25 1.76
C GLN A 261 -2.00 -32.02 1.66
N CYS A 262 -2.14 -31.39 0.49
CA CYS A 262 -2.99 -30.23 0.31
C CYS A 262 -4.44 -30.64 0.06
N GLN A 263 -5.36 -30.08 0.82
CA GLN A 263 -6.78 -30.35 0.69
C GLN A 263 -7.49 -29.16 0.00
N ARG A 264 -8.15 -29.44 -1.12
CA ARG A 264 -8.99 -28.44 -1.81
C ARG A 264 -10.24 -28.13 -1.01
N VAL A 265 -10.62 -26.84 -0.96
CA VAL A 265 -11.85 -26.37 -0.34
C VAL A 265 -12.87 -25.88 -1.41
N ASP A 266 -14.11 -25.71 -1.00
CA ASP A 266 -15.17 -25.20 -1.88
C ASP A 266 -14.83 -23.76 -2.33
N SER A 267 -14.87 -23.52 -3.64
CA SER A 267 -14.59 -22.22 -4.24
C SER A 267 -15.51 -21.10 -3.76
N LYS A 268 -16.74 -21.44 -3.33
CA LYS A 268 -17.69 -20.47 -2.78
C LYS A 268 -17.21 -19.84 -1.46
N LEU A 269 -16.45 -20.58 -0.66
CA LEU A 269 -15.85 -20.04 0.56
C LEU A 269 -14.84 -18.95 0.23
N ILE A 270 -14.04 -19.16 -0.81
CA ILE A 270 -13.05 -18.19 -1.28
C ILE A 270 -13.72 -16.99 -1.95
N GLU A 271 -14.74 -17.18 -2.75
CA GLU A 271 -15.54 -16.11 -3.33
C GLU A 271 -16.20 -15.24 -2.24
N THR A 272 -16.74 -15.87 -1.19
CA THR A 272 -17.32 -15.14 -0.04
C THR A 272 -16.27 -14.30 0.69
N TRP A 273 -15.09 -14.86 0.94
CA TRP A 273 -13.97 -14.12 1.51
C TRP A 273 -13.58 -12.94 0.62
N PHE A 274 -13.45 -13.14 -0.69
CA PHE A 274 -13.09 -12.12 -1.66
C PHE A 274 -14.05 -10.92 -1.65
N ASN A 275 -15.34 -11.19 -1.59
CA ASN A 275 -16.38 -10.15 -1.57
C ASN A 275 -16.35 -9.27 -0.30
N ASN A 276 -15.71 -9.74 0.78
CA ASN A 276 -15.59 -9.03 2.06
C ASN A 276 -14.21 -8.40 2.31
N LEU A 277 -13.32 -8.42 1.34
CA LEU A 277 -11.90 -8.12 1.51
C LEU A 277 -11.57 -6.63 1.71
N ASN A 278 -12.39 -5.73 1.19
CA ASN A 278 -12.09 -4.29 1.18
C ASN A 278 -12.40 -3.60 2.53
N TRP A 279 -11.55 -2.64 2.88
CA TRP A 279 -11.71 -1.77 4.04
C TRP A 279 -12.40 -0.47 3.64
N GLY A 280 -13.61 -0.25 4.15
CA GLY A 280 -14.34 1.01 4.00
C GLY A 280 -14.26 1.87 5.27
N PRO A 281 -14.72 3.13 5.20
CA PRO A 281 -14.72 4.05 6.34
C PRO A 281 -15.42 3.49 7.59
N ASP A 282 -16.49 2.72 7.40
CA ASP A 282 -17.28 2.15 8.48
C ASP A 282 -16.49 1.07 9.25
N LYS A 283 -15.73 0.23 8.55
CA LYS A 283 -14.85 -0.77 9.18
C LYS A 283 -13.76 -0.08 10.01
N VAL A 284 -13.13 0.95 9.47
CA VAL A 284 -12.10 1.75 10.17
C VAL A 284 -12.68 2.41 11.42
N ALA A 285 -13.88 2.97 11.33
CA ALA A 285 -14.56 3.57 12.48
C ALA A 285 -14.88 2.53 13.58
N ALA A 286 -15.37 1.35 13.18
CA ALA A 286 -15.67 0.26 14.11
C ALA A 286 -14.41 -0.27 14.79
N GLU A 287 -13.31 -0.44 14.07
CA GLU A 287 -12.02 -0.85 14.62
C GLU A 287 -11.49 0.13 15.66
N ARG A 288 -11.53 1.44 15.37
CA ARG A 288 -11.15 2.48 16.35
C ARG A 288 -11.95 2.41 17.64
N VAL A 289 -13.25 2.19 17.55
CA VAL A 289 -14.11 2.01 18.73
C VAL A 289 -13.70 0.77 19.51
N GLN A 290 -13.39 -0.31 18.83
CA GLN A 290 -12.95 -1.56 19.47
C GLN A 290 -11.60 -1.39 20.17
N ILE A 291 -10.62 -0.77 19.54
CA ILE A 291 -9.31 -0.45 20.12
C ILE A 291 -9.48 0.36 21.43
N LEU A 292 -10.25 1.44 21.38
CA LEU A 292 -10.51 2.29 22.55
C LEU A 292 -11.20 1.54 23.69
N LYS A 293 -12.02 0.54 23.36
CA LYS A 293 -12.78 -0.26 24.35
C LYS A 293 -11.92 -1.35 24.99
N THR A 294 -11.05 -1.98 24.24
CA THR A 294 -10.31 -3.19 24.68
C THR A 294 -8.87 -2.92 25.07
N GLY A 295 -8.27 -1.85 24.57
CA GLY A 295 -6.83 -1.62 24.65
C GLY A 295 -6.00 -2.60 23.81
N ASN A 296 -6.66 -3.40 22.94
CA ASN A 296 -5.97 -4.32 22.01
C ASN A 296 -5.68 -3.59 20.72
N MET A 297 -4.41 -3.59 20.31
CA MET A 297 -3.90 -2.94 19.10
C MET A 297 -3.45 -3.99 18.10
N GLY A 298 -3.84 -3.82 16.84
CA GLY A 298 -3.40 -4.67 15.73
C GLY A 298 -2.54 -3.89 14.73
N PHE A 299 -1.44 -4.48 14.31
CA PHE A 299 -0.55 -3.93 13.29
C PHE A 299 -0.07 -4.99 12.30
N THR A 300 0.40 -4.51 11.17
CA THR A 300 1.09 -5.32 10.18
C THR A 300 2.40 -4.67 9.78
N THR A 301 3.45 -5.49 9.68
CA THR A 301 4.73 -5.09 9.11
C THR A 301 5.07 -6.04 7.98
N GLU A 302 5.16 -5.53 6.77
CA GLU A 302 5.43 -6.33 5.59
C GLU A 302 6.87 -6.15 5.11
N VAL A 303 7.41 -7.24 4.60
CA VAL A 303 8.76 -7.35 4.07
C VAL A 303 8.73 -8.12 2.75
N SER A 304 9.86 -8.24 2.07
CA SER A 304 9.98 -9.12 0.91
C SER A 304 11.29 -9.90 0.90
N GLY A 305 11.27 -11.06 0.23
CA GLY A 305 12.45 -11.88 0.05
C GLY A 305 12.38 -12.75 -1.20
N CYS A 306 13.55 -13.17 -1.68
CA CYS A 306 13.64 -14.16 -2.74
C CYS A 306 13.10 -15.52 -2.23
N TRP A 307 12.70 -16.39 -3.15
CA TRP A 307 12.24 -17.75 -2.80
C TRP A 307 13.26 -18.56 -1.97
N SER A 308 14.55 -18.22 -2.06
CA SER A 308 15.60 -18.89 -1.31
C SER A 308 15.66 -18.48 0.16
N CYS A 309 15.13 -17.32 0.55
CA CYS A 309 15.25 -16.82 1.92
C CYS A 309 13.92 -16.52 2.60
N ILE A 310 12.80 -16.38 1.87
CA ILE A 310 11.54 -15.91 2.45
C ILE A 310 11.00 -16.83 3.56
N HIS A 311 11.16 -18.15 3.42
CA HIS A 311 10.73 -19.08 4.46
C HIS A 311 11.59 -18.96 5.73
N GLU A 312 12.90 -18.80 5.58
CA GLU A 312 13.81 -18.59 6.71
C GLU A 312 13.53 -17.24 7.40
N ILE A 313 13.25 -16.19 6.61
CA ILE A 313 12.82 -14.89 7.16
C ILE A 313 11.57 -15.07 8.02
N TYR A 314 10.54 -15.75 7.49
CA TYR A 314 9.29 -15.99 8.22
C TYR A 314 9.54 -16.70 9.56
N GLU A 315 10.20 -17.86 9.52
CA GLU A 315 10.45 -18.67 10.72
C GLU A 315 11.32 -17.93 11.75
N SER A 316 12.39 -17.29 11.28
CA SER A 316 13.32 -16.59 12.17
C SER A 316 12.66 -15.39 12.85
N VAL A 317 11.93 -14.56 12.12
CA VAL A 317 11.23 -13.39 12.68
C VAL A 317 10.19 -13.81 13.71
N ILE A 318 9.32 -14.79 13.39
CA ILE A 318 8.31 -15.30 14.35
C ILE A 318 8.99 -15.81 15.63
N ASN A 319 10.05 -16.61 15.49
CA ASN A 319 10.80 -17.14 16.63
C ASN A 319 11.42 -16.02 17.46
N ARG A 320 12.07 -15.06 16.82
CA ARG A 320 12.74 -13.95 17.51
C ARG A 320 11.75 -13.05 18.24
N ILE A 321 10.57 -12.76 17.65
CA ILE A 321 9.52 -12.02 18.36
C ILE A 321 9.11 -12.77 19.62
N ARG A 322 8.86 -14.09 19.54
CA ARG A 322 8.43 -14.89 20.70
C ARG A 322 9.50 -14.99 21.79
N THR A 323 10.78 -14.91 21.44
CA THR A 323 11.89 -15.15 22.39
C THR A 323 12.65 -13.90 22.81
N GLU A 324 12.66 -12.85 22.02
CA GLU A 324 13.49 -11.66 22.25
C GLU A 324 12.66 -10.39 22.53
N PHE A 325 11.38 -10.37 22.13
CA PHE A 325 10.54 -9.21 22.40
C PHE A 325 10.21 -9.10 23.90
N PRO A 326 10.56 -7.98 24.58
CA PRO A 326 10.42 -7.87 26.05
C PRO A 326 8.98 -7.99 26.58
N HIS A 327 8.00 -7.77 25.72
CA HIS A 327 6.57 -7.80 26.04
C HIS A 327 5.84 -8.91 25.25
N ALA A 328 6.49 -10.05 25.03
CA ALA A 328 5.91 -11.16 24.28
C ALA A 328 4.64 -11.72 24.92
N ASP A 329 4.52 -11.63 26.24
CA ASP A 329 3.32 -12.08 26.99
C ASP A 329 2.09 -11.19 26.74
N ASP A 330 2.28 -9.95 26.27
CA ASP A 330 1.18 -9.04 25.91
C ASP A 330 0.63 -9.32 24.52
N ILE A 331 1.34 -10.12 23.68
CA ILE A 331 0.92 -10.47 22.33
C ILE A 331 -0.25 -11.44 22.39
N THR A 332 -1.34 -11.07 21.76
CA THR A 332 -2.57 -11.88 21.68
C THR A 332 -2.70 -12.65 20.37
N MET A 333 -2.02 -12.21 19.30
CA MET A 333 -1.91 -12.88 18.03
C MET A 333 -0.56 -12.57 17.38
N LEU A 334 0.09 -13.55 16.78
CA LEU A 334 1.30 -13.40 16.01
C LEU A 334 1.31 -14.43 14.87
N GLY A 335 1.05 -13.98 13.69
CA GLY A 335 1.02 -14.81 12.50
C GLY A 335 1.49 -14.04 11.27
N GLY A 336 1.18 -14.57 10.09
CA GLY A 336 1.52 -13.87 8.88
C GLY A 336 0.99 -14.49 7.59
N HIS A 337 1.03 -13.67 6.54
CA HIS A 337 0.62 -14.10 5.20
C HIS A 337 1.49 -13.49 4.10
N SER A 338 1.53 -14.19 2.98
CA SER A 338 2.03 -13.67 1.70
C SER A 338 0.85 -13.36 0.78
N SER A 339 0.92 -12.27 0.03
CA SER A 339 -0.18 -11.85 -0.86
C SER A 339 0.27 -11.28 -2.20
N HIS A 340 1.58 -11.20 -2.44
CA HIS A 340 2.15 -10.64 -3.66
C HIS A 340 3.31 -11.50 -4.12
N SER A 341 3.08 -12.32 -5.14
CA SER A 341 4.07 -13.29 -5.62
C SER A 341 4.66 -12.87 -6.96
N TYR A 342 5.96 -13.07 -7.09
CA TYR A 342 6.79 -12.73 -8.25
C TYR A 342 7.56 -13.96 -8.74
N GLN A 343 8.15 -13.85 -9.92
CA GLN A 343 8.97 -14.93 -10.45
C GLN A 343 10.17 -15.27 -9.54
N ASN A 344 10.75 -14.26 -8.87
CA ASN A 344 11.96 -14.39 -8.06
C ASN A 344 11.74 -14.43 -6.54
N GLY A 345 10.52 -14.20 -6.06
CA GLY A 345 10.23 -14.12 -4.63
C GLY A 345 8.81 -13.73 -4.31
N THR A 346 8.57 -13.41 -3.07
CA THR A 346 7.27 -12.96 -2.57
C THR A 346 7.41 -12.00 -1.39
N ASN A 347 6.31 -11.36 -1.00
CA ASN A 347 6.26 -10.62 0.25
C ASN A 347 5.88 -11.52 1.43
N MET A 348 6.07 -11.00 2.63
CA MET A 348 5.56 -11.57 3.86
C MET A 348 5.04 -10.45 4.75
N TYR A 349 3.78 -10.53 5.17
CA TYR A 349 3.24 -9.74 6.27
C TYR A 349 3.46 -10.48 7.58
N PHE A 350 3.97 -9.78 8.56
CA PHE A 350 3.89 -10.16 9.96
C PHE A 350 2.72 -9.41 10.57
N VAL A 351 1.72 -10.15 10.99
CA VAL A 351 0.49 -9.63 11.61
C VAL A 351 0.59 -9.91 13.09
N TYR A 352 0.37 -8.89 13.91
CA TYR A 352 0.45 -9.04 15.35
C TYR A 352 -0.51 -8.12 16.07
N ASP A 353 -1.19 -8.70 17.07
CA ASP A 353 -2.05 -7.98 17.98
C ASP A 353 -1.47 -8.08 19.40
N TYR A 354 -1.59 -7.01 20.17
CA TYR A 354 -1.14 -6.97 21.56
C TYR A 354 -2.05 -6.13 22.42
N ASN A 355 -2.14 -6.49 23.70
CA ASN A 355 -2.78 -5.67 24.70
C ASN A 355 -1.80 -4.57 25.14
N VAL A 356 -2.28 -3.33 25.19
CA VAL A 356 -1.50 -2.21 25.71
C VAL A 356 -1.63 -2.24 27.25
N VAL A 357 -0.54 -2.63 27.92
CA VAL A 357 -0.48 -2.82 29.37
C VAL A 357 0.50 -1.81 29.98
N ASP A 358 0.12 -1.18 31.10
CA ASP A 358 0.97 -0.31 31.90
C ASP A 358 1.78 0.73 31.09
N CYS A 359 1.14 1.36 30.09
CA CYS A 359 1.72 2.50 29.38
C CYS A 359 0.62 3.47 28.93
N LYS A 360 1.01 4.72 28.68
CA LYS A 360 0.12 5.72 28.13
C LYS A 360 -0.04 5.54 26.63
N PRO A 361 -1.14 6.01 26.01
CA PRO A 361 -1.34 5.92 24.58
C PRO A 361 -0.18 6.49 23.75
N GLU A 362 0.44 7.58 24.19
CA GLU A 362 1.57 8.21 23.53
C GLU A 362 2.89 7.43 23.61
N GLU A 363 3.00 6.48 24.56
CA GLU A 363 4.18 5.65 24.80
C GLU A 363 4.07 4.29 24.07
N GLU A 364 2.89 3.94 23.57
CA GLU A 364 2.58 2.62 22.99
C GLU A 364 3.51 2.28 21.81
N ILE A 365 3.72 3.22 20.88
CA ILE A 365 4.58 3.02 19.70
C ILE A 365 6.00 2.66 20.11
N ASP A 366 6.56 3.33 21.11
CA ASP A 366 7.94 3.08 21.55
C ASP A 366 8.06 1.80 22.37
N LYS A 367 6.99 1.43 23.09
CA LYS A 367 6.98 0.21 23.92
C LYS A 367 6.75 -1.06 23.11
N TYR A 368 5.88 -1.02 22.10
CA TYR A 368 5.46 -2.21 21.35
C TYR A 368 5.88 -2.17 19.88
N HIS A 369 5.39 -1.19 19.14
CA HIS A 369 5.53 -1.16 17.67
C HIS A 369 7.00 -1.04 17.23
N ASN A 370 7.76 -0.10 17.77
CA ASN A 370 9.15 0.12 17.37
C ASN A 370 10.07 -1.07 17.70
N PRO A 371 10.00 -1.73 18.86
CA PRO A 371 10.79 -2.94 19.15
C PRO A 371 10.41 -4.13 18.26
N LEU A 372 9.12 -4.33 17.96
CA LEU A 372 8.68 -5.36 17.01
C LEU A 372 9.22 -5.10 15.62
N ASN A 373 9.08 -3.86 15.10
CA ASN A 373 9.65 -3.48 13.81
C ASN A 373 11.17 -3.62 13.77
N LYS A 374 11.86 -3.37 14.88
CA LYS A 374 13.30 -3.59 14.96
C LYS A 374 13.64 -5.04 14.68
N ILE A 375 13.00 -5.98 15.35
CA ILE A 375 13.24 -7.43 15.14
C ILE A 375 12.94 -7.79 13.69
N ILE A 376 11.79 -7.37 13.16
CA ILE A 376 11.35 -7.71 11.80
C ILE A 376 12.31 -7.13 10.75
N CYS A 377 12.60 -5.83 10.81
CA CYS A 377 13.44 -5.16 9.81
C CYS A 377 14.88 -5.65 9.82
N GLU A 378 15.51 -5.70 11.01
CA GLU A 378 16.92 -6.10 11.13
C GLU A 378 17.12 -7.56 10.72
N GLU A 379 16.23 -8.45 11.12
CA GLU A 379 16.33 -9.86 10.76
C GLU A 379 16.09 -10.11 9.27
N THR A 380 15.11 -9.41 8.69
CA THR A 380 14.86 -9.48 7.25
C THR A 380 16.06 -9.03 6.43
N ILE A 381 16.67 -7.89 6.78
CA ILE A 381 17.87 -7.39 6.10
C ILE A 381 19.04 -8.36 6.28
N ARG A 382 19.24 -8.90 7.49
CA ARG A 382 20.31 -9.87 7.80
C ARG A 382 20.22 -11.12 6.92
N LEU A 383 19.01 -11.58 6.63
CA LEU A 383 18.75 -12.76 5.80
C LEU A 383 18.65 -12.45 4.29
N GLY A 384 18.95 -11.20 3.88
CA GLY A 384 19.02 -10.78 2.49
C GLY A 384 17.67 -10.44 1.85
N GLY A 385 16.65 -10.19 2.68
CA GLY A 385 15.37 -9.62 2.25
C GLY A 385 15.37 -8.08 2.31
N SER A 386 14.28 -7.47 1.87
CA SER A 386 14.01 -6.04 2.05
C SER A 386 13.01 -5.83 3.18
N MET A 387 13.32 -4.88 4.06
CA MET A 387 12.49 -4.55 5.22
C MET A 387 11.14 -3.92 4.87
N VAL A 388 10.93 -3.59 3.61
CA VAL A 388 9.73 -2.91 3.12
C VAL A 388 9.38 -3.45 1.75
N HIS A 389 8.15 -3.94 1.59
CA HIS A 389 7.63 -4.33 0.29
C HIS A 389 6.80 -3.21 -0.35
N HIS A 390 5.87 -2.57 0.39
CA HIS A 390 4.94 -1.59 -0.20
C HIS A 390 4.30 -0.57 0.75
N HIS A 391 4.47 -0.68 2.07
CA HIS A 391 3.92 0.33 2.99
C HIS A 391 4.78 1.61 3.06
N GLY A 392 5.95 1.60 2.43
CA GLY A 392 6.92 2.68 2.50
C GLY A 392 7.78 2.61 3.77
N ILE A 393 8.84 3.38 3.77
CA ILE A 393 9.75 3.51 4.92
C ILE A 393 9.08 4.35 6.01
N GLY A 394 8.47 5.47 5.63
CA GLY A 394 7.83 6.39 6.58
C GLY A 394 8.78 6.88 7.67
N LYS A 395 8.19 7.34 8.77
CA LYS A 395 8.94 7.79 9.95
C LYS A 395 9.33 6.65 10.90
N HIS A 396 8.61 5.53 10.83
CA HIS A 396 8.85 4.41 11.73
C HIS A 396 10.03 3.52 11.32
N ARG A 397 10.31 3.40 10.01
CA ARG A 397 11.39 2.55 9.48
C ARG A 397 12.61 3.34 8.99
N VAL A 398 12.56 4.67 9.04
CA VAL A 398 13.65 5.55 8.55
C VAL A 398 15.01 5.27 9.20
N HIS A 399 15.02 4.74 10.41
CA HIS A 399 16.26 4.38 11.13
C HIS A 399 17.08 3.31 10.41
N TRP A 400 16.43 2.43 9.64
CA TRP A 400 17.07 1.34 8.91
C TRP A 400 17.32 1.67 7.44
N SER A 401 16.92 2.86 6.94
CA SER A 401 17.06 3.23 5.53
C SER A 401 18.49 3.05 5.00
N LYS A 402 19.49 3.51 5.75
CA LYS A 402 20.90 3.35 5.34
C LYS A 402 21.32 1.89 5.28
N LEU A 403 20.84 1.07 6.21
CA LEU A 403 21.12 -0.37 6.26
C LEU A 403 20.47 -1.11 5.09
N GLU A 404 19.20 -0.80 4.80
CA GLU A 404 18.46 -1.34 3.67
C GLU A 404 19.16 -1.09 2.33
N HIS A 405 19.58 0.15 2.09
CA HIS A 405 20.16 0.55 0.81
C HIS A 405 21.68 0.26 0.69
N GLY A 406 22.38 0.07 1.81
CA GLY A 406 23.81 -0.20 1.81
C GLY A 406 24.61 0.82 0.98
N SER A 407 25.41 0.33 0.03
CA SER A 407 26.23 1.19 -0.84
C SER A 407 25.42 2.10 -1.79
N ALA A 408 24.15 1.77 -2.07
CA ALA A 408 23.29 2.59 -2.91
C ALA A 408 22.76 3.85 -2.17
N TRP A 409 22.94 3.94 -0.86
CA TRP A 409 22.51 5.07 -0.05
C TRP A 409 23.04 6.42 -0.56
N THR A 410 24.30 6.46 -1.03
CA THR A 410 24.90 7.69 -1.57
C THR A 410 24.16 8.26 -2.78
N LEU A 411 23.52 7.39 -3.57
CA LEU A 411 22.69 7.83 -4.71
C LEU A 411 21.41 8.50 -4.22
N LEU A 412 20.77 7.96 -3.19
CA LEU A 412 19.59 8.57 -2.58
C LEU A 412 19.91 9.91 -1.93
N GLU A 413 21.03 10.04 -1.20
CA GLU A 413 21.49 11.31 -0.67
C GLU A 413 21.73 12.35 -1.78
N GLY A 414 22.29 11.91 -2.90
CA GLY A 414 22.47 12.76 -4.09
C GLY A 414 21.12 13.24 -4.67
N LEU A 415 20.13 12.36 -4.75
CA LEU A 415 18.78 12.72 -5.19
C LEU A 415 18.14 13.74 -4.23
N LYS A 416 18.21 13.52 -2.91
CA LYS A 416 17.67 14.45 -1.93
C LYS A 416 18.28 15.84 -2.05
N LYS A 417 19.61 15.92 -2.14
CA LYS A 417 20.33 17.19 -2.30
C LYS A 417 19.95 17.92 -3.59
N GLN A 418 19.70 17.20 -4.67
CA GLN A 418 19.33 17.77 -5.96
C GLN A 418 17.87 18.22 -6.00
N PHE A 419 16.94 17.43 -5.47
CA PHE A 419 15.50 17.68 -5.57
C PHE A 419 14.99 18.60 -4.45
N ASP A 420 15.59 18.56 -3.28
CA ASP A 420 15.19 19.32 -2.10
C ASP A 420 16.41 19.82 -1.31
N PRO A 421 17.18 20.76 -1.90
CA PRO A 421 18.43 21.26 -1.29
C PRO A 421 18.21 21.97 0.05
N ASN A 422 17.00 22.39 0.32
CA ASN A 422 16.64 23.12 1.53
C ASN A 422 15.98 22.22 2.61
N GLY A 423 15.76 20.93 2.31
CA GLY A 423 15.21 19.98 3.26
C GLY A 423 13.78 20.26 3.73
N ILE A 424 12.93 20.81 2.86
CA ILE A 424 11.55 21.20 3.19
C ILE A 424 10.52 20.12 2.89
N MET A 425 10.88 19.14 2.06
CA MET A 425 9.96 18.10 1.58
C MET A 425 9.95 16.90 2.54
N ASN A 426 8.79 16.63 3.13
CA ASN A 426 8.48 15.50 4.02
C ASN A 426 9.65 15.01 4.88
N THR A 427 10.18 15.88 5.73
CA THR A 427 11.37 15.63 6.55
C THR A 427 11.18 14.42 7.48
N GLY A 428 12.24 13.60 7.62
CA GLY A 428 12.22 12.40 8.48
C GLY A 428 11.52 11.20 7.85
N THR A 429 11.27 11.24 6.54
CA THR A 429 10.75 10.10 5.75
C THR A 429 11.82 9.72 4.74
N ILE A 430 12.10 8.43 4.57
CA ILE A 430 13.21 7.87 3.78
C ILE A 430 14.58 8.34 4.31
N TYR A 431 14.76 9.64 4.47
CA TYR A 431 15.99 10.28 4.91
C TYR A 431 15.93 10.62 6.40
N PRO A 432 16.81 10.01 7.24
CA PRO A 432 16.87 10.35 8.66
C PRO A 432 17.19 11.83 8.86
N ILE A 433 16.56 12.44 9.85
CA ILE A 433 16.95 13.79 10.30
C ILE A 433 18.31 13.66 11.00
N GLU A 434 19.33 14.27 10.46
CA GLU A 434 20.63 14.38 11.15
C GLU A 434 20.45 15.30 12.36
N LYS A 435 20.77 14.78 13.54
CA LYS A 435 20.71 15.53 14.81
C LYS A 435 21.93 16.42 14.95
#